data_7b3e89bb565ee4f1a30e3a991dce2ac6
#
_entry.id   7b3e89bb565ee4f1a30e3a991dce2ac6
#
_cell.length_a   1.000
_cell.length_b   1.000
_cell.length_c   1.000
_cell.angle_alpha   90.00
_cell.angle_beta   90.00
_cell.angle_gamma   90.00
#
_symmetry.space_group_name_H-M   'P 1'
#
loop_
_entity.id
_entity.type
_entity.pdbx_description
1 polymer ?
#
loop_
_entity_poly.entity_id
_entity_poly.type
_entity_poly.pdbx_seq_one_letter_code
_entity_poly.pdbx_strand_id
1 'polypeptide(L)'
;MGKKLIGKTNLSISNIGIGTAPIGGWPNALEEDKAIDLLETAWENGIRYFDTAPLYGFGMAEERLGKFLKNKKKDDYVLSTKVGRIIIDSDKKEREEAFFKGAPNRESFFDFSYDATLRSFEESLKRLQIDKVDILLIHDPDDHFNEAVNGALKAVLRLKDEKVISAVGCGMNQNEMLTKFANTGLVDCFLLAGRFTLLDQRSLDELIPACEKNHVSLIIGGVFNSGILTNPSRDSYFDYVKLNDSWLEGAKKLGVRNPEHYENNTYWLEKANKINKICQKHQVSLKAAALNFPYLNKNIATVLTGVSSKNEVYENLSNYNTKISEDLWKELLKEDLIQEKAIS
;
A
#
# COMPACT_ATOMS: atom_id res chain seq x y z
N MET A 1 -9.21 18.21 -2.05
CA MET A 1 -7.95 17.44 -2.10
C MET A 1 -7.25 17.68 -3.42
N GLY A 2 -5.91 17.81 -3.41
CA GLY A 2 -5.11 17.85 -4.63
C GLY A 2 -5.17 16.53 -5.38
N LYS A 3 -4.85 16.56 -6.68
CA LYS A 3 -4.75 15.35 -7.53
C LYS A 3 -3.43 15.37 -8.30
N LYS A 4 -2.88 14.19 -8.56
CA LYS A 4 -1.69 14.00 -9.41
C LYS A 4 -1.96 12.95 -10.48
N LEU A 5 -1.33 13.10 -11.64
CA LEU A 5 -1.37 12.11 -12.72
C LEU A 5 -0.56 10.86 -12.36
N ILE A 6 -0.98 9.74 -12.87
CA ILE A 6 -0.30 8.44 -12.75
C ILE A 6 0.56 8.21 -14.00
N GLY A 7 1.87 8.18 -13.81
CA GLY A 7 2.82 7.85 -14.86
C GLY A 7 2.60 8.67 -16.13
N LYS A 8 2.54 7.96 -17.27
CA LYS A 8 2.27 8.51 -18.61
C LYS A 8 0.78 8.50 -18.97
N THR A 9 -0.12 8.22 -18.04
CA THR A 9 -1.55 8.09 -18.29
C THR A 9 -2.30 9.41 -18.10
N ASN A 10 -3.58 9.43 -18.51
CA ASN A 10 -4.50 10.54 -18.21
C ASN A 10 -5.25 10.34 -16.88
N LEU A 11 -4.91 9.30 -16.11
CA LEU A 11 -5.56 9.02 -14.84
C LEU A 11 -5.01 9.94 -13.75
N SER A 12 -5.91 10.65 -13.06
CA SER A 12 -5.59 11.49 -11.91
C SER A 12 -6.12 10.86 -10.64
N ILE A 13 -5.28 10.75 -9.60
CA ILE A 13 -5.68 10.26 -8.28
C ILE A 13 -5.54 11.34 -7.21
N SER A 14 -6.36 11.24 -6.15
CA SER A 14 -6.23 12.14 -4.99
C SER A 14 -4.93 11.87 -4.24
N ASN A 15 -4.35 12.93 -3.66
CA ASN A 15 -3.06 12.84 -2.95
C ASN A 15 -3.09 11.88 -1.75
N ILE A 16 -4.27 11.61 -1.17
CA ILE A 16 -4.44 10.64 -0.09
C ILE A 16 -5.55 9.65 -0.44
N GLY A 17 -5.38 8.39 -0.09
CA GLY A 17 -6.33 7.32 -0.32
C GLY A 17 -6.42 6.33 0.84
N ILE A 18 -7.33 5.38 0.74
CA ILE A 18 -7.52 4.29 1.70
C ILE A 18 -6.97 2.99 1.15
N GLY A 19 -6.06 2.35 1.91
CA GLY A 19 -5.67 0.96 1.72
C GLY A 19 -6.57 0.05 2.55
N THR A 20 -7.15 -0.97 1.93
CA THR A 20 -8.23 -1.78 2.51
C THR A 20 -7.77 -3.05 3.23
N ALA A 21 -6.48 -3.28 3.44
CA ALA A 21 -6.02 -4.44 4.22
C ALA A 21 -6.67 -4.52 5.61
N PRO A 22 -6.87 -3.40 6.37
CA PRO A 22 -7.54 -3.47 7.65
C PRO A 22 -8.99 -3.93 7.57
N ILE A 23 -9.75 -3.55 6.57
CA ILE A 23 -11.12 -4.06 6.40
C ILE A 23 -11.16 -5.51 5.92
N GLY A 24 -10.02 -6.07 5.51
CA GLY A 24 -9.79 -7.49 5.29
C GLY A 24 -9.42 -8.29 6.55
N GLY A 25 -9.39 -7.65 7.74
CA GLY A 25 -9.11 -8.33 9.00
C GLY A 25 -7.65 -8.24 9.47
N TRP A 26 -6.86 -7.31 8.93
CA TRP A 26 -5.46 -7.12 9.34
C TRP A 26 -5.27 -5.78 10.08
N PRO A 27 -4.60 -5.74 11.24
CA PRO A 27 -4.11 -6.87 12.05
C PRO A 27 -5.18 -7.49 12.94
N ASN A 28 -6.40 -6.92 12.98
CA ASN A 28 -7.51 -7.37 13.80
C ASN A 28 -8.77 -7.55 12.98
N ALA A 29 -9.63 -8.49 13.41
CA ALA A 29 -10.96 -8.64 12.83
C ALA A 29 -11.75 -7.33 12.95
N LEU A 30 -12.47 -6.99 11.90
CA LEU A 30 -13.37 -5.85 11.85
C LEU A 30 -14.74 -6.31 11.37
N GLU A 31 -15.80 -5.94 12.07
CA GLU A 31 -17.17 -6.23 11.67
C GLU A 31 -17.51 -5.51 10.37
N GLU A 32 -18.34 -6.13 9.52
CA GLU A 32 -18.67 -5.61 8.20
C GLU A 32 -19.30 -4.22 8.27
N ASP A 33 -20.28 -4.03 9.14
CA ASP A 33 -20.97 -2.73 9.29
C ASP A 33 -19.99 -1.62 9.68
N LYS A 34 -19.02 -1.93 10.54
CA LYS A 34 -17.96 -0.98 10.91
C LYS A 34 -17.02 -0.67 9.74
N ALA A 35 -16.72 -1.68 8.90
CA ALA A 35 -15.91 -1.49 7.71
C ALA A 35 -16.62 -0.58 6.69
N ILE A 36 -17.91 -0.80 6.43
CA ILE A 36 -18.73 0.05 5.55
C ILE A 36 -18.80 1.49 6.08
N ASP A 37 -19.08 1.64 7.36
CA ASP A 37 -19.23 2.93 8.03
C ASP A 37 -17.92 3.75 8.03
N LEU A 38 -16.78 3.07 8.14
CA LEU A 38 -15.46 3.66 7.97
C LEU A 38 -15.23 4.17 6.53
N LEU A 39 -15.60 3.37 5.52
CA LEU A 39 -15.49 3.75 4.11
C LEU A 39 -16.42 4.93 3.76
N GLU A 40 -17.65 4.95 4.29
CA GLU A 40 -18.57 6.09 4.15
C GLU A 40 -17.96 7.33 4.81
N THR A 41 -17.38 7.22 6.00
CA THR A 41 -16.71 8.35 6.67
C THR A 41 -15.56 8.89 5.81
N ALA A 42 -14.75 8.03 5.22
CA ALA A 42 -13.68 8.44 4.31
C ALA A 42 -14.24 9.16 3.07
N TRP A 43 -15.33 8.64 2.50
CA TRP A 43 -16.01 9.25 1.35
C TRP A 43 -16.60 10.64 1.67
N GLU A 44 -17.31 10.78 2.77
CA GLU A 44 -17.89 12.04 3.23
C GLU A 44 -16.82 13.12 3.47
N ASN A 45 -15.62 12.71 3.84
CA ASN A 45 -14.47 13.59 4.03
C ASN A 45 -13.62 13.77 2.76
N GLY A 46 -14.14 13.39 1.60
CA GLY A 46 -13.57 13.71 0.29
C GLY A 46 -12.49 12.75 -0.20
N ILE A 47 -12.24 11.62 0.44
CA ILE A 47 -11.36 10.57 -0.09
C ILE A 47 -12.04 9.91 -1.29
N ARG A 48 -11.29 9.78 -2.39
CA ARG A 48 -11.78 9.25 -3.68
C ARG A 48 -10.83 8.24 -4.32
N TYR A 49 -9.81 7.79 -3.60
CA TYR A 49 -8.93 6.71 -4.03
C TYR A 49 -8.95 5.58 -3.01
N PHE A 50 -9.21 4.36 -3.49
CA PHE A 50 -9.27 3.14 -2.70
C PHE A 50 -8.37 2.09 -3.34
N ASP A 51 -7.54 1.43 -2.52
CA ASP A 51 -6.69 0.31 -2.93
C ASP A 51 -7.09 -0.96 -2.21
N THR A 52 -7.26 -2.04 -2.95
CA THR A 52 -7.59 -3.36 -2.41
C THR A 52 -6.74 -4.46 -3.05
N ALA A 53 -6.95 -5.71 -2.67
CA ALA A 53 -6.33 -6.88 -3.27
C ALA A 53 -7.14 -8.16 -2.97
N PRO A 54 -7.07 -9.18 -3.84
CA PRO A 54 -7.61 -10.52 -3.55
C PRO A 54 -7.08 -11.10 -2.23
N LEU A 55 -5.77 -10.90 -1.95
CA LEU A 55 -5.15 -11.38 -0.71
C LEU A 55 -5.80 -10.80 0.55
N TYR A 56 -6.30 -9.56 0.53
CA TYR A 56 -6.77 -8.88 1.73
C TYR A 56 -8.03 -9.53 2.30
N GLY A 57 -7.84 -10.30 3.37
CA GLY A 57 -8.90 -11.14 3.94
C GLY A 57 -9.39 -12.22 2.98
N PHE A 58 -8.55 -12.67 2.04
CA PHE A 58 -8.90 -13.68 1.03
C PHE A 58 -10.19 -13.33 0.27
N GLY A 59 -10.24 -12.11 -0.23
CA GLY A 59 -11.36 -11.54 -0.98
C GLY A 59 -12.35 -10.73 -0.14
N MET A 60 -12.32 -10.84 1.20
CA MET A 60 -13.25 -10.13 2.08
C MET A 60 -13.17 -8.60 1.95
N ALA A 61 -11.96 -8.06 1.78
CA ALA A 61 -11.80 -6.61 1.57
C ALA A 61 -12.45 -6.14 0.27
N GLU A 62 -12.32 -6.91 -0.82
CA GLU A 62 -12.98 -6.60 -2.09
C GLU A 62 -14.50 -6.71 -1.98
N GLU A 63 -15.02 -7.74 -1.31
CA GLU A 63 -16.47 -7.91 -1.08
C GLU A 63 -17.07 -6.74 -0.28
N ARG A 64 -16.40 -6.30 0.79
CA ARG A 64 -16.82 -5.16 1.63
C ARG A 64 -16.74 -3.85 0.87
N LEU A 65 -15.64 -3.64 0.15
CA LEU A 65 -15.46 -2.44 -0.68
C LEU A 65 -16.50 -2.38 -1.80
N GLY A 66 -16.82 -3.52 -2.42
CA GLY A 66 -17.88 -3.63 -3.44
C GLY A 66 -19.26 -3.23 -2.90
N LYS A 67 -19.64 -3.71 -1.73
CA LYS A 67 -20.89 -3.32 -1.06
C LYS A 67 -20.98 -1.80 -0.83
N PHE A 68 -19.88 -1.20 -0.39
CA PHE A 68 -19.78 0.25 -0.21
C PHE A 68 -19.88 1.01 -1.53
N LEU A 69 -19.18 0.55 -2.59
CA LEU A 69 -19.12 1.24 -3.89
C LEU A 69 -20.39 1.09 -4.72
N LYS A 70 -21.26 0.13 -4.43
CA LYS A 70 -22.49 -0.20 -5.18
C LYS A 70 -23.35 1.02 -5.52
N ASN A 71 -23.43 2.00 -4.60
CA ASN A 71 -24.25 3.20 -4.76
C ASN A 71 -23.44 4.45 -5.12
N LYS A 72 -22.15 4.29 -5.47
CA LYS A 72 -21.28 5.39 -5.88
C LYS A 72 -21.11 5.38 -7.41
N LYS A 73 -21.11 6.55 -8.03
CA LYS A 73 -20.83 6.64 -9.47
C LYS A 73 -19.35 6.32 -9.73
N LYS A 74 -19.08 5.46 -10.72
CA LYS A 74 -17.71 5.04 -11.03
C LYS A 74 -16.76 6.21 -11.33
N ASP A 75 -17.25 7.26 -11.96
CA ASP A 75 -16.46 8.43 -12.32
C ASP A 75 -16.07 9.32 -11.11
N ASP A 76 -16.70 9.09 -9.95
CA ASP A 76 -16.43 9.88 -8.75
C ASP A 76 -15.25 9.34 -7.94
N TYR A 77 -14.69 8.15 -8.25
CA TYR A 77 -13.60 7.55 -7.51
C TYR A 77 -12.60 6.82 -8.42
N VAL A 78 -11.41 6.62 -7.91
CA VAL A 78 -10.37 5.77 -8.48
C VAL A 78 -10.22 4.53 -7.61
N LEU A 79 -10.08 3.37 -8.25
CA LEU A 79 -9.94 2.08 -7.59
C LEU A 79 -8.75 1.33 -8.18
N SER A 80 -7.90 0.80 -7.29
CA SER A 80 -6.89 -0.19 -7.62
C SER A 80 -7.19 -1.53 -6.98
N THR A 81 -6.93 -2.60 -7.70
CA THR A 81 -6.82 -3.97 -7.15
C THR A 81 -5.59 -4.66 -7.71
N LYS A 82 -5.39 -5.92 -7.36
CA LYS A 82 -4.16 -6.64 -7.69
C LYS A 82 -4.43 -8.01 -8.30
N VAL A 83 -3.43 -8.58 -8.98
CA VAL A 83 -3.45 -9.92 -9.60
C VAL A 83 -2.18 -10.69 -9.27
N GLY A 84 -2.15 -11.98 -9.57
CA GLY A 84 -1.01 -12.87 -9.30
C GLY A 84 -1.14 -13.67 -8.01
N ARG A 85 -2.12 -13.34 -7.16
CA ARG A 85 -2.53 -14.15 -6.01
C ARG A 85 -3.94 -14.66 -6.25
N ILE A 86 -4.06 -15.96 -6.47
CA ILE A 86 -5.33 -16.64 -6.73
C ILE A 86 -5.95 -17.03 -5.40
N ILE A 87 -7.25 -16.80 -5.27
CA ILE A 87 -8.03 -17.16 -4.08
C ILE A 87 -8.93 -18.34 -4.43
N ILE A 88 -8.92 -19.36 -3.59
CA ILE A 88 -9.79 -20.55 -3.70
C ILE A 88 -10.44 -20.85 -2.36
N ASP A 89 -11.61 -21.46 -2.39
CA ASP A 89 -12.22 -22.02 -1.19
C ASP A 89 -11.35 -23.15 -0.64
N SER A 90 -11.27 -23.27 0.68
CA SER A 90 -10.47 -24.28 1.37
C SER A 90 -11.34 -25.32 2.02
N ASP A 91 -10.98 -26.60 1.82
CA ASP A 91 -11.63 -27.73 2.50
C ASP A 91 -11.06 -28.01 3.91
N LYS A 92 -10.04 -27.26 4.34
CA LYS A 92 -9.41 -27.43 5.65
C LYS A 92 -10.37 -27.03 6.76
N LYS A 93 -10.60 -27.94 7.73
CA LYS A 93 -11.51 -27.71 8.86
C LYS A 93 -11.01 -26.65 9.85
N GLU A 94 -9.71 -26.50 9.98
CA GLU A 94 -9.07 -25.54 10.88
C GLU A 94 -8.15 -24.64 10.05
N ARG A 95 -8.39 -23.35 10.16
CA ARG A 95 -7.54 -22.33 9.57
C ARG A 95 -6.66 -21.73 10.66
N GLU A 96 -5.36 -21.67 10.41
CA GLU A 96 -4.50 -20.80 11.19
C GLU A 96 -4.87 -19.34 10.90
N GLU A 97 -5.62 -18.71 11.78
CA GLU A 97 -6.02 -17.28 11.68
C GLU A 97 -4.84 -16.30 11.87
N ALA A 98 -3.66 -16.67 11.38
CA ALA A 98 -2.44 -15.95 11.76
C ALA A 98 -2.36 -14.54 11.18
N PHE A 99 -2.89 -14.28 10.00
CA PHE A 99 -2.67 -13.02 9.28
C PHE A 99 -3.93 -12.17 9.11
N PHE A 100 -4.99 -12.70 8.50
CA PHE A 100 -6.27 -12.01 8.32
C PHE A 100 -7.33 -12.62 9.24
N LYS A 101 -7.67 -11.93 10.30
CA LYS A 101 -8.62 -12.40 11.32
C LYS A 101 -10.07 -12.24 10.86
N GLY A 102 -10.88 -13.27 11.10
CA GLY A 102 -12.29 -13.27 10.70
C GLY A 102 -12.52 -13.39 9.18
N ALA A 103 -11.50 -13.70 8.41
CA ALA A 103 -11.61 -13.90 6.96
C ALA A 103 -12.31 -15.25 6.64
N PRO A 104 -12.96 -15.39 5.46
CA PRO A 104 -13.60 -16.65 5.05
C PRO A 104 -12.59 -17.79 4.89
N ASN A 105 -13.07 -19.04 4.93
CA ASN A 105 -12.21 -20.22 4.79
C ASN A 105 -11.76 -20.39 3.33
N ARG A 106 -10.75 -19.63 2.95
CA ARG A 106 -10.13 -19.60 1.62
C ARG A 106 -8.62 -19.64 1.74
N GLU A 107 -7.96 -20.07 0.69
CA GLU A 107 -6.50 -20.10 0.55
C GLU A 107 -6.05 -19.20 -0.57
N SER A 108 -4.78 -18.81 -0.53
CA SER A 108 -4.12 -18.02 -1.59
C SER A 108 -2.85 -18.70 -2.05
N PHE A 109 -2.62 -18.71 -3.36
CA PHE A 109 -1.35 -19.13 -3.96
C PHE A 109 -0.95 -18.21 -5.11
N PHE A 110 0.33 -18.24 -5.46
CA PHE A 110 0.84 -17.46 -6.60
C PHE A 110 0.58 -18.17 -7.92
N ASP A 111 0.05 -17.42 -8.88
CA ASP A 111 0.01 -17.81 -10.29
C ASP A 111 0.06 -16.55 -11.16
N PHE A 112 1.23 -16.31 -11.76
CA PHE A 112 1.48 -15.16 -12.63
C PHE A 112 1.33 -15.50 -14.12
N SER A 113 0.73 -16.66 -14.46
CA SER A 113 0.42 -16.98 -15.85
C SER A 113 -0.60 -16.00 -16.43
N TYR A 114 -0.57 -15.87 -17.74
CA TYR A 114 -1.46 -14.97 -18.48
C TYR A 114 -2.95 -15.26 -18.19
N ASP A 115 -3.36 -16.52 -18.31
CA ASP A 115 -4.75 -16.92 -18.14
C ASP A 115 -5.21 -16.82 -16.67
N ALA A 116 -4.34 -17.18 -15.71
CA ALA A 116 -4.66 -17.03 -14.30
C ALA A 116 -4.80 -15.55 -13.90
N THR A 117 -4.00 -14.67 -14.49
CA THR A 117 -4.11 -13.22 -14.29
C THR A 117 -5.45 -12.68 -14.75
N LEU A 118 -5.92 -13.08 -15.94
CA LEU A 118 -7.23 -12.65 -16.44
C LEU A 118 -8.37 -13.20 -15.58
N ARG A 119 -8.32 -14.49 -15.19
CA ARG A 119 -9.32 -15.08 -14.28
C ARG A 119 -9.33 -14.36 -12.92
N SER A 120 -8.17 -14.11 -12.33
CA SER A 120 -8.07 -13.39 -11.05
C SER A 120 -8.69 -12.00 -11.13
N PHE A 121 -8.49 -11.28 -12.24
CA PHE A 121 -9.11 -9.99 -12.47
C PHE A 121 -10.64 -10.09 -12.58
N GLU A 122 -11.17 -11.03 -13.34
CA GLU A 122 -12.61 -11.28 -13.46
C GLU A 122 -13.26 -11.63 -12.10
N GLU A 123 -12.58 -12.45 -11.30
CA GLU A 123 -13.01 -12.80 -9.96
C GLU A 123 -13.00 -11.60 -9.00
N SER A 124 -12.02 -10.71 -9.12
CA SER A 124 -12.00 -9.45 -8.37
C SER A 124 -13.17 -8.55 -8.74
N LEU A 125 -13.52 -8.42 -10.02
CA LEU A 125 -14.70 -7.66 -10.47
C LEU A 125 -15.99 -8.23 -9.87
N LYS A 126 -16.12 -9.57 -9.81
CA LYS A 126 -17.29 -10.23 -9.17
C LYS A 126 -17.38 -9.94 -7.68
N ARG A 127 -16.24 -10.02 -6.93
CA ARG A 127 -16.23 -9.71 -5.49
C ARG A 127 -16.52 -8.23 -5.23
N LEU A 128 -15.97 -7.35 -6.04
CA LEU A 128 -16.19 -5.90 -6.00
C LEU A 128 -17.59 -5.49 -6.49
N GLN A 129 -18.31 -6.37 -7.21
CA GLN A 129 -19.62 -6.09 -7.82
C GLN A 129 -19.62 -4.85 -8.74
N ILE A 130 -18.53 -4.68 -9.51
CA ILE A 130 -18.33 -3.57 -10.45
C ILE A 130 -17.79 -4.12 -11.79
N ASP A 131 -17.88 -3.29 -12.83
CA ASP A 131 -17.45 -3.65 -14.18
C ASP A 131 -16.07 -3.14 -14.53
N LYS A 132 -15.48 -2.24 -13.70
CA LYS A 132 -14.22 -1.57 -14.03
C LYS A 132 -13.42 -1.18 -12.78
N VAL A 133 -12.10 -1.42 -12.84
CA VAL A 133 -11.09 -0.79 -11.98
C VAL A 133 -10.20 0.14 -12.80
N ASP A 134 -9.50 1.07 -12.17
CA ASP A 134 -8.66 2.05 -12.86
C ASP A 134 -7.22 1.61 -12.93
N ILE A 135 -6.70 1.01 -11.86
CA ILE A 135 -5.30 0.59 -11.74
C ILE A 135 -5.26 -0.91 -11.40
N LEU A 136 -4.51 -1.68 -12.16
CA LEU A 136 -4.28 -3.10 -11.89
C LEU A 136 -2.80 -3.36 -11.61
N LEU A 137 -2.51 -3.90 -10.42
CA LEU A 137 -1.16 -4.11 -9.94
C LEU A 137 -0.82 -5.61 -9.88
N ILE A 138 0.37 -6.00 -10.29
CA ILE A 138 0.92 -7.35 -10.03
C ILE A 138 1.38 -7.39 -8.58
N HIS A 139 0.89 -8.36 -7.81
CA HIS A 139 1.06 -8.42 -6.36
C HIS A 139 2.21 -9.32 -5.95
N ASP A 140 3.23 -8.75 -5.32
CA ASP A 140 4.40 -9.44 -4.74
C ASP A 140 5.05 -10.48 -5.69
N PRO A 141 5.43 -10.12 -6.93
CA PRO A 141 6.13 -11.04 -7.82
C PRO A 141 7.63 -11.16 -7.50
N ASP A 142 8.02 -11.13 -6.23
CA ASP A 142 9.40 -11.02 -5.74
C ASP A 142 10.33 -12.07 -6.34
N ASP A 143 10.00 -13.34 -6.19
CA ASP A 143 10.79 -14.46 -6.66
C ASP A 143 10.31 -14.98 -8.04
N HIS A 144 9.30 -14.28 -8.64
CA HIS A 144 8.59 -14.69 -9.85
C HIS A 144 8.73 -13.70 -11.01
N PHE A 145 9.83 -12.93 -11.08
CA PHE A 145 9.98 -11.87 -12.07
C PHE A 145 9.74 -12.33 -13.50
N ASN A 146 10.37 -13.43 -13.91
CA ASN A 146 10.26 -13.92 -15.28
C ASN A 146 8.84 -14.41 -15.60
N GLU A 147 8.18 -15.07 -14.68
CA GLU A 147 6.78 -15.52 -14.82
C GLU A 147 5.86 -14.29 -14.88
N ALA A 148 6.04 -13.33 -14.00
CA ALA A 148 5.25 -12.12 -13.96
C ALA A 148 5.41 -11.28 -15.25
N VAL A 149 6.63 -11.12 -15.77
CA VAL A 149 6.87 -10.37 -17.01
C VAL A 149 6.29 -11.09 -18.24
N ASN A 150 6.46 -12.42 -18.30
CA ASN A 150 6.03 -13.19 -19.48
C ASN A 150 4.54 -13.54 -19.47
N GLY A 151 3.89 -13.56 -18.32
CA GLY A 151 2.48 -13.87 -18.13
C GLY A 151 1.67 -12.65 -17.67
N ALA A 152 1.72 -12.32 -16.37
CA ALA A 152 0.86 -11.30 -15.75
C ALA A 152 1.01 -9.92 -16.41
N LEU A 153 2.24 -9.44 -16.66
CA LEU A 153 2.45 -8.14 -17.27
C LEU A 153 1.84 -8.07 -18.68
N LYS A 154 1.96 -9.13 -19.47
CA LYS A 154 1.33 -9.18 -20.80
C LYS A 154 -0.20 -9.13 -20.72
N ALA A 155 -0.79 -9.83 -19.74
CA ALA A 155 -2.23 -9.82 -19.53
C ALA A 155 -2.75 -8.43 -19.11
N VAL A 156 -2.10 -7.77 -18.13
CA VAL A 156 -2.53 -6.45 -17.71
C VAL A 156 -2.28 -5.36 -18.76
N LEU A 157 -1.22 -5.47 -19.57
CA LEU A 157 -0.98 -4.57 -20.70
C LEU A 157 -2.07 -4.70 -21.76
N ARG A 158 -2.49 -5.92 -22.08
CA ARG A 158 -3.63 -6.14 -23.00
C ARG A 158 -4.91 -5.47 -22.46
N LEU A 159 -5.24 -5.65 -21.18
CA LEU A 159 -6.40 -5.00 -20.56
C LEU A 159 -6.32 -3.46 -20.65
N LYS A 160 -5.10 -2.90 -20.55
CA LYS A 160 -4.89 -1.47 -20.71
C LYS A 160 -5.09 -1.03 -22.17
N ASP A 161 -4.55 -1.76 -23.15
CA ASP A 161 -4.71 -1.48 -24.57
C ASP A 161 -6.18 -1.55 -24.99
N GLU A 162 -6.93 -2.50 -24.43
CA GLU A 162 -8.38 -2.65 -24.61
C GLU A 162 -9.20 -1.59 -23.81
N LYS A 163 -8.53 -0.70 -23.05
CA LYS A 163 -9.14 0.35 -22.21
C LYS A 163 -10.06 -0.18 -21.09
N VAL A 164 -9.89 -1.45 -20.70
CA VAL A 164 -10.58 -2.04 -19.56
C VAL A 164 -10.04 -1.45 -18.25
N ILE A 165 -8.73 -1.17 -18.21
CA ILE A 165 -8.07 -0.45 -17.12
C ILE A 165 -7.30 0.76 -17.66
N SER A 166 -6.92 1.70 -16.78
CA SER A 166 -6.26 2.95 -17.17
C SER A 166 -4.75 2.92 -16.89
N ALA A 167 -4.29 2.20 -15.88
CA ALA A 167 -2.89 2.13 -15.50
C ALA A 167 -2.51 0.73 -15.01
N VAL A 168 -1.24 0.37 -15.22
CA VAL A 168 -0.66 -0.91 -14.80
C VAL A 168 0.59 -0.71 -13.97
N GLY A 169 0.88 -1.66 -13.08
CA GLY A 169 2.10 -1.63 -12.28
C GLY A 169 2.27 -2.85 -11.39
N CYS A 170 3.05 -2.67 -10.31
CA CYS A 170 3.26 -3.69 -9.29
C CYS A 170 3.03 -3.12 -7.89
N GLY A 171 2.60 -3.98 -6.96
CA GLY A 171 2.48 -3.64 -5.53
C GLY A 171 3.39 -4.55 -4.72
N MET A 172 4.39 -3.98 -4.03
CA MET A 172 5.44 -4.72 -3.32
C MET A 172 5.95 -3.95 -2.10
N ASN A 173 6.67 -4.65 -1.23
CA ASN A 173 7.33 -4.08 -0.05
C ASN A 173 8.86 -4.12 -0.13
N GLN A 174 9.44 -4.11 -1.34
CA GLN A 174 10.89 -4.10 -1.57
C GLN A 174 11.24 -3.31 -2.84
N ASN A 175 12.49 -2.86 -2.96
CA ASN A 175 12.94 -1.91 -3.99
C ASN A 175 13.51 -2.60 -5.23
N GLU A 176 14.30 -3.65 -5.05
CA GLU A 176 15.10 -4.27 -6.11
C GLU A 176 14.25 -4.73 -7.29
N MET A 177 13.19 -5.47 -7.02
CA MET A 177 12.34 -6.01 -8.05
C MET A 177 11.51 -4.92 -8.74
N LEU A 178 11.01 -3.94 -7.97
CA LEU A 178 10.34 -2.77 -8.56
C LEU A 178 11.28 -1.99 -9.48
N THR A 179 12.56 -1.87 -9.14
CA THR A 179 13.58 -1.26 -10.02
C THR A 179 13.70 -2.03 -11.34
N LYS A 180 13.69 -3.37 -11.30
CA LYS A 180 13.69 -4.20 -12.52
C LYS A 180 12.44 -3.96 -13.37
N PHE A 181 11.25 -3.90 -12.73
CA PHE A 181 10.01 -3.59 -13.44
C PHE A 181 9.99 -2.17 -14.02
N ALA A 182 10.50 -1.16 -13.31
CA ALA A 182 10.63 0.20 -13.85
C ALA A 182 11.46 0.22 -15.13
N ASN A 183 12.58 -0.52 -15.14
CA ASN A 183 13.50 -0.60 -16.29
C ASN A 183 12.91 -1.36 -17.49
N THR A 184 11.78 -2.04 -17.36
CA THR A 184 11.05 -2.57 -18.54
C THR A 184 10.44 -1.44 -19.39
N GLY A 185 10.16 -0.27 -18.81
CA GLY A 185 9.48 0.84 -19.46
C GLY A 185 7.98 0.62 -19.70
N LEU A 186 7.42 -0.50 -19.23
CA LEU A 186 6.06 -0.97 -19.53
C LEU A 186 5.02 -0.66 -18.43
N VAL A 187 5.44 -0.15 -17.28
CA VAL A 187 4.56 0.12 -16.14
C VAL A 187 4.34 1.62 -15.94
N ASP A 188 3.21 1.98 -15.34
CA ASP A 188 2.81 3.38 -15.09
C ASP A 188 3.02 3.79 -13.63
N CYS A 189 2.88 2.85 -12.69
CA CYS A 189 2.98 3.14 -11.27
C CYS A 189 3.42 1.93 -10.45
N PHE A 190 3.88 2.21 -9.24
CA PHE A 190 4.10 1.20 -8.21
C PHE A 190 3.38 1.58 -6.93
N LEU A 191 2.82 0.58 -6.24
CA LEU A 191 2.49 0.67 -4.83
C LEU A 191 3.70 0.14 -4.06
N LEU A 192 4.42 1.06 -3.41
CA LEU A 192 5.60 0.76 -2.59
C LEU A 192 5.21 0.84 -1.11
N ALA A 193 5.25 -0.31 -0.42
CA ALA A 193 4.87 -0.39 0.98
C ALA A 193 6.08 -0.28 1.91
N GLY A 194 6.12 0.78 2.73
CA GLY A 194 7.07 0.94 3.83
C GLY A 194 8.53 1.18 3.46
N ARG A 195 8.88 1.47 2.20
CA ARG A 195 10.28 1.61 1.73
C ARG A 195 10.64 3.02 1.23
N PHE A 196 9.66 3.93 1.20
CA PHE A 196 9.89 5.36 1.11
C PHE A 196 9.04 6.09 2.15
N THR A 197 9.56 6.19 3.34
CA THR A 197 8.89 6.77 4.51
C THR A 197 9.87 7.65 5.28
N LEU A 198 9.36 8.40 6.24
CA LEU A 198 10.20 9.18 7.16
C LEU A 198 11.27 8.33 7.88
N LEU A 199 11.00 7.03 8.06
CA LEU A 199 11.91 6.10 8.72
C LEU A 199 12.85 5.40 7.74
N ASP A 200 12.33 4.88 6.64
CA ASP A 200 13.04 4.06 5.65
C ASP A 200 13.05 4.77 4.29
N GLN A 201 14.24 5.09 3.78
CA GLN A 201 14.43 5.88 2.57
C GLN A 201 15.30 5.17 1.52
N ARG A 202 15.50 3.86 1.64
CA ARG A 202 16.38 3.08 0.76
C ARG A 202 15.97 3.07 -0.70
N SER A 203 14.71 3.37 -1.02
CA SER A 203 14.24 3.53 -2.41
C SER A 203 14.86 4.72 -3.15
N LEU A 204 15.53 5.64 -2.43
CA LEU A 204 16.25 6.75 -3.03
C LEU A 204 17.50 6.33 -3.81
N ASP A 205 18.04 5.16 -3.54
CA ASP A 205 19.31 4.74 -4.15
C ASP A 205 19.12 4.28 -5.59
N GLU A 206 18.10 3.46 -5.88
CA GLU A 206 17.90 2.88 -7.21
C GLU A 206 16.47 3.04 -7.74
N LEU A 207 15.45 2.77 -6.90
CA LEU A 207 14.07 2.70 -7.36
C LEU A 207 13.55 4.07 -7.81
N ILE A 208 13.72 5.11 -7.00
CA ILE A 208 13.22 6.46 -7.34
C ILE A 208 13.91 6.99 -8.61
N PRO A 209 15.25 6.90 -8.77
CA PRO A 209 15.91 7.24 -10.03
C PRO A 209 15.39 6.46 -11.24
N ALA A 210 15.11 5.14 -11.08
CA ALA A 210 14.55 4.33 -12.15
C ALA A 210 13.10 4.77 -12.49
N CYS A 211 12.31 5.12 -11.48
CA CYS A 211 10.96 5.65 -11.68
C CYS A 211 10.98 7.01 -12.40
N GLU A 212 11.87 7.91 -12.02
CA GLU A 212 12.05 9.21 -12.70
C GLU A 212 12.38 9.02 -14.18
N LYS A 213 13.39 8.20 -14.45
CA LYS A 213 13.84 7.91 -15.82
C LYS A 213 12.73 7.34 -16.71
N ASN A 214 11.87 6.51 -16.14
CA ASN A 214 10.84 5.79 -16.90
C ASN A 214 9.44 6.42 -16.75
N HIS A 215 9.31 7.55 -16.04
CA HIS A 215 8.04 8.24 -15.75
C HIS A 215 7.02 7.35 -15.03
N VAL A 216 7.48 6.60 -14.04
CA VAL A 216 6.64 5.75 -13.18
C VAL A 216 6.30 6.51 -11.90
N SER A 217 5.01 6.60 -11.57
CA SER A 217 4.55 7.24 -10.34
C SER A 217 4.60 6.28 -9.16
N LEU A 218 4.86 6.82 -7.96
CA LEU A 218 4.83 6.02 -6.73
C LEU A 218 3.56 6.31 -5.91
N ILE A 219 2.91 5.25 -5.50
CA ILE A 219 1.83 5.20 -4.52
C ILE A 219 2.44 4.63 -3.25
N ILE A 220 2.49 5.41 -2.17
CA ILE A 220 3.14 4.99 -0.93
C ILE A 220 2.14 4.34 0.01
N GLY A 221 2.32 3.05 0.28
CA GLY A 221 1.65 2.31 1.35
C GLY A 221 2.55 2.20 2.59
N GLY A 222 1.96 1.81 3.73
CA GLY A 222 2.72 1.53 4.94
C GLY A 222 3.51 2.73 5.49
N VAL A 223 3.03 3.94 5.30
CA VAL A 223 3.71 5.20 5.63
C VAL A 223 4.06 5.32 7.13
N PHE A 224 3.35 4.61 7.98
CA PHE A 224 3.62 4.57 9.42
C PHE A 224 4.54 3.43 9.85
N ASN A 225 5.11 2.67 8.90
CA ASN A 225 6.01 1.55 9.17
C ASN A 225 5.46 0.62 10.24
N SER A 226 4.29 0.03 9.95
CA SER A 226 3.57 -0.89 10.86
C SER A 226 3.31 -0.34 12.27
N GLY A 227 3.15 0.98 12.37
CA GLY A 227 2.78 1.66 13.61
C GLY A 227 3.96 2.31 14.36
N ILE A 228 5.22 2.02 14.02
CA ILE A 228 6.37 2.61 14.73
C ILE A 228 6.41 4.15 14.63
N LEU A 229 5.93 4.73 13.53
CA LEU A 229 5.80 6.17 13.34
C LEU A 229 4.47 6.74 13.87
N THR A 230 3.63 5.94 14.51
CA THR A 230 2.47 6.43 15.27
C THR A 230 2.79 6.56 16.75
N ASN A 231 3.50 5.58 17.30
CA ASN A 231 3.97 5.54 18.66
C ASN A 231 5.24 4.67 18.73
N PRO A 232 6.45 5.27 18.79
CA PRO A 232 7.69 4.52 18.85
C PRO A 232 7.82 3.74 20.15
N SER A 233 7.40 2.49 20.15
CA SER A 233 7.49 1.57 21.28
C SER A 233 7.93 0.18 20.81
N ARG A 234 8.34 -0.68 21.74
CA ARG A 234 8.70 -2.07 21.44
C ARG A 234 7.51 -2.94 21.02
N ASP A 235 6.30 -2.44 21.29
CA ASP A 235 5.03 -3.09 20.90
C ASP A 235 4.58 -2.67 19.49
N SER A 236 5.34 -1.80 18.83
CA SER A 236 5.13 -1.43 17.42
C SER A 236 5.52 -2.59 16.50
N TYR A 237 4.76 -2.77 15.43
CA TYR A 237 4.61 -4.01 14.70
C TYR A 237 5.63 -4.23 13.59
N PHE A 238 5.71 -5.51 13.11
CA PHE A 238 6.01 -6.01 11.80
C PHE A 238 7.00 -5.18 10.96
N ASP A 239 7.99 -5.78 10.40
CA ASP A 239 9.07 -5.20 9.60
C ASP A 239 10.16 -4.45 10.40
N TYR A 240 9.84 -3.86 11.54
CA TYR A 240 10.74 -2.94 12.23
C TYR A 240 10.98 -3.28 13.69
N VAL A 241 10.15 -4.14 14.26
CA VAL A 241 10.30 -4.66 15.62
C VAL A 241 10.02 -6.16 15.64
N LYS A 242 10.81 -6.94 16.34
CA LYS A 242 10.65 -8.40 16.39
C LYS A 242 9.29 -8.76 16.99
N LEU A 243 8.45 -9.37 16.17
CA LEU A 243 7.18 -9.96 16.59
C LEU A 243 7.35 -11.40 17.07
N ASN A 244 6.27 -11.96 17.65
CA ASN A 244 6.24 -13.35 18.00
C ASN A 244 6.37 -14.26 16.77
N ASP A 245 6.91 -15.45 16.99
CA ASP A 245 7.24 -16.39 15.91
C ASP A 245 6.03 -16.84 15.08
N SER A 246 4.82 -16.90 15.69
CA SER A 246 3.59 -17.30 14.98
C SER A 246 3.18 -16.32 13.87
N TRP A 247 3.45 -15.04 14.06
CA TRP A 247 3.17 -14.01 13.07
C TRP A 247 4.15 -14.08 11.89
N LEU A 248 5.42 -14.32 12.18
CA LEU A 248 6.46 -14.54 11.17
C LEU A 248 6.17 -15.77 10.31
N GLU A 249 5.71 -16.86 10.91
CA GLU A 249 5.30 -18.05 10.19
C GLU A 249 4.09 -17.82 9.29
N GLY A 250 3.09 -17.07 9.77
CA GLY A 250 1.93 -16.69 8.96
C GLY A 250 2.32 -15.84 7.76
N ALA A 251 3.19 -14.85 7.95
CA ALA A 251 3.71 -14.03 6.87
C ALA A 251 4.49 -14.84 5.84
N LYS A 252 5.36 -15.76 6.29
CA LYS A 252 6.12 -16.67 5.41
C LYS A 252 5.19 -17.59 4.61
N LYS A 253 4.19 -18.18 5.25
CA LYS A 253 3.19 -19.07 4.59
C LYS A 253 2.43 -18.33 3.49
N LEU A 254 2.18 -17.03 3.67
CA LEU A 254 1.54 -16.17 2.68
C LEU A 254 2.52 -15.62 1.63
N GLY A 255 3.80 -15.98 1.71
CA GLY A 255 4.82 -15.44 0.82
C GLY A 255 4.98 -13.92 0.95
N VAL A 256 4.66 -13.36 2.11
CA VAL A 256 4.98 -11.97 2.42
C VAL A 256 6.47 -11.92 2.75
N ARG A 257 7.23 -11.33 1.85
CA ARG A 257 8.67 -11.22 2.03
C ARG A 257 8.97 -10.34 3.22
N ASN A 258 9.72 -10.91 4.15
CA ASN A 258 10.12 -10.23 5.34
C ASN A 258 11.43 -9.50 5.06
N PRO A 259 11.51 -8.18 5.22
CA PRO A 259 12.77 -7.49 5.05
C PRO A 259 13.78 -7.90 6.13
N GLU A 260 15.05 -7.82 5.79
CA GLU A 260 16.21 -8.18 6.60
C GLU A 260 16.36 -7.41 7.94
N HIS A 261 15.34 -6.64 8.33
CA HIS A 261 15.39 -5.69 9.46
C HIS A 261 15.04 -6.27 10.81
N TYR A 262 14.54 -7.49 10.87
CA TYR A 262 14.12 -8.11 12.13
C TYR A 262 15.27 -8.32 13.12
N GLU A 263 16.49 -8.39 12.61
CA GLU A 263 17.64 -8.63 13.48
C GLU A 263 18.10 -7.39 14.25
N ASN A 264 17.75 -6.18 13.76
CA ASN A 264 18.17 -4.92 14.39
C ASN A 264 17.00 -3.97 14.68
N ASN A 265 16.04 -4.45 15.44
CA ASN A 265 14.87 -3.67 15.86
C ASN A 265 15.22 -2.41 16.67
N THR A 266 16.37 -2.41 17.38
CA THR A 266 16.84 -1.28 18.18
C THR A 266 17.13 -0.07 17.31
N TYR A 267 17.80 -0.25 16.16
CA TYR A 267 18.15 0.83 15.24
C TYR A 267 16.92 1.63 14.77
N TRP A 268 15.87 0.94 14.31
CA TRP A 268 14.68 1.59 13.79
C TRP A 268 13.89 2.31 14.88
N LEU A 269 13.83 1.70 16.06
CA LEU A 269 13.17 2.30 17.22
C LEU A 269 13.93 3.54 17.71
N GLU A 270 15.25 3.50 17.78
CA GLU A 270 16.07 4.64 18.15
C GLU A 270 15.94 5.79 17.14
N LYS A 271 15.97 5.47 15.83
CA LYS A 271 15.76 6.45 14.77
C LYS A 271 14.37 7.11 14.88
N ALA A 272 13.31 6.32 15.05
CA ALA A 272 11.96 6.83 15.22
C ALA A 272 11.83 7.73 16.47
N ASN A 273 12.47 7.37 17.57
CA ASN A 273 12.49 8.19 18.79
C ASN A 273 13.26 9.51 18.60
N LYS A 274 14.37 9.51 17.88
CA LYS A 274 15.10 10.75 17.53
C LYS A 274 14.23 11.67 16.67
N ILE A 275 13.61 11.13 15.62
CA ILE A 275 12.66 11.87 14.77
C ILE A 275 11.52 12.45 15.62
N ASN A 276 10.91 11.65 16.51
CA ASN A 276 9.82 12.09 17.36
C ASN A 276 10.21 13.27 18.27
N LYS A 277 11.41 13.26 18.86
CA LYS A 277 11.92 14.36 19.67
C LYS A 277 12.03 15.67 18.87
N ILE A 278 12.52 15.60 17.62
CA ILE A 278 12.60 16.76 16.72
C ILE A 278 11.18 17.24 16.36
N CYS A 279 10.29 16.34 16.00
CA CYS A 279 8.88 16.69 15.73
C CYS A 279 8.24 17.42 16.91
N GLN A 280 8.42 16.92 18.14
CA GLN A 280 7.91 17.57 19.36
C GLN A 280 8.47 18.99 19.57
N LYS A 281 9.78 19.18 19.34
CA LYS A 281 10.43 20.49 19.39
C LYS A 281 9.80 21.49 18.42
N HIS A 282 9.41 21.04 17.24
CA HIS A 282 8.71 21.84 16.23
C HIS A 282 7.19 21.88 16.38
N GLN A 283 6.64 21.31 17.45
CA GLN A 283 5.18 21.23 17.73
C GLN A 283 4.40 20.52 16.61
N VAL A 284 5.02 19.56 15.95
CA VAL A 284 4.43 18.70 14.91
C VAL A 284 4.28 17.29 15.47
N SER A 285 3.14 16.64 15.23
CA SER A 285 2.99 15.22 15.58
C SER A 285 3.87 14.35 14.68
N LEU A 286 4.42 13.25 15.24
CA LEU A 286 5.18 12.27 14.46
C LEU A 286 4.35 11.73 13.28
N LYS A 287 3.04 11.50 13.50
CA LYS A 287 2.10 11.06 12.46
C LYS A 287 1.98 12.07 11.32
N ALA A 288 1.88 13.37 11.64
CA ALA A 288 1.81 14.41 10.62
C ALA A 288 3.10 14.48 9.81
N ALA A 289 4.27 14.42 10.46
CA ALA A 289 5.54 14.38 9.77
C ALA A 289 5.67 13.15 8.88
N ALA A 290 5.31 11.95 9.38
CA ALA A 290 5.36 10.69 8.62
C ALA A 290 4.46 10.73 7.39
N LEU A 291 3.23 11.26 7.53
CA LEU A 291 2.25 11.30 6.44
C LEU A 291 2.64 12.32 5.35
N ASN A 292 3.32 13.39 5.72
CA ASN A 292 3.69 14.46 4.78
C ASN A 292 5.09 14.26 4.17
N PHE A 293 5.98 13.49 4.79
CA PHE A 293 7.33 13.26 4.30
C PHE A 293 7.37 12.77 2.84
N PRO A 294 6.55 11.78 2.40
CA PRO A 294 6.63 11.29 1.02
C PRO A 294 6.41 12.39 -0.02
N TYR A 295 5.60 13.39 0.28
CA TYR A 295 5.31 14.50 -0.67
C TYR A 295 6.46 15.48 -0.87
N LEU A 296 7.55 15.35 -0.13
CA LEU A 296 8.78 16.08 -0.42
C LEU A 296 9.41 15.66 -1.75
N ASN A 297 9.05 14.47 -2.23
CA ASN A 297 9.51 13.94 -3.51
C ASN A 297 8.41 14.05 -4.58
N LYS A 298 8.75 14.66 -5.72
CA LYS A 298 7.81 14.93 -6.84
C LYS A 298 7.22 13.67 -7.47
N ASN A 299 7.91 12.50 -7.39
CA ASN A 299 7.45 11.25 -7.99
C ASN A 299 6.32 10.59 -7.20
N ILE A 300 6.03 11.07 -5.99
CA ILE A 300 4.96 10.51 -5.17
C ILE A 300 3.62 11.06 -5.64
N ALA A 301 2.77 10.19 -6.14
CA ALA A 301 1.43 10.54 -6.58
C ALA A 301 0.44 10.61 -5.41
N THR A 302 0.51 9.67 -4.49
CA THR A 302 -0.42 9.57 -3.37
C THR A 302 0.16 8.76 -2.21
N VAL A 303 -0.41 8.95 -1.03
CA VAL A 303 -0.18 8.11 0.14
C VAL A 303 -1.46 7.36 0.48
N LEU A 304 -1.34 6.05 0.70
CA LEU A 304 -2.42 5.20 1.18
C LEU A 304 -2.30 5.03 2.69
N THR A 305 -3.40 5.27 3.38
CA THR A 305 -3.52 5.01 4.81
C THR A 305 -4.44 3.82 5.05
N GLY A 306 -3.97 2.84 5.82
CA GLY A 306 -4.82 1.81 6.40
C GLY A 306 -5.52 2.37 7.63
N VAL A 307 -6.81 2.10 7.77
CA VAL A 307 -7.62 2.59 8.89
C VAL A 307 -8.56 1.50 9.40
N SER A 308 -8.73 1.42 10.71
CA SER A 308 -9.58 0.46 11.41
C SER A 308 -10.74 1.12 12.17
N SER A 309 -10.79 2.45 12.17
CA SER A 309 -11.85 3.22 12.84
C SER A 309 -12.09 4.56 12.15
N LYS A 310 -13.29 5.14 12.36
CA LYS A 310 -13.62 6.50 11.90
C LYS A 310 -12.67 7.56 12.47
N ASN A 311 -12.27 7.39 13.73
CA ASN A 311 -11.34 8.34 14.37
C ASN A 311 -10.00 8.38 13.64
N GLU A 312 -9.49 7.23 13.17
CA GLU A 312 -8.27 7.18 12.37
C GLU A 312 -8.44 7.88 11.01
N VAL A 313 -9.62 7.83 10.40
CA VAL A 313 -9.89 8.60 9.17
C VAL A 313 -9.76 10.10 9.45
N TYR A 314 -10.43 10.61 10.49
CA TYR A 314 -10.33 12.02 10.86
C TYR A 314 -8.92 12.43 11.27
N GLU A 315 -8.25 11.60 12.06
CA GLU A 315 -6.87 11.86 12.50
C GLU A 315 -5.91 11.91 11.32
N ASN A 316 -5.98 10.96 10.37
CA ASN A 316 -5.12 10.93 9.20
C ASN A 316 -5.36 12.15 8.30
N LEU A 317 -6.61 12.58 8.11
CA LEU A 317 -6.92 13.79 7.36
C LEU A 317 -6.42 15.05 8.06
N SER A 318 -6.55 15.14 9.37
CA SER A 318 -6.00 16.24 10.17
C SER A 318 -4.48 16.30 10.06
N ASN A 319 -3.80 15.16 10.20
CA ASN A 319 -2.34 15.06 10.07
C ASN A 319 -1.88 15.41 8.64
N TYR A 320 -2.59 14.94 7.61
CA TYR A 320 -2.30 15.28 6.21
C TYR A 320 -2.39 16.80 5.95
N ASN A 321 -3.38 17.47 6.53
CA ASN A 321 -3.59 18.91 6.37
C ASN A 321 -2.69 19.76 7.28
N THR A 322 -1.88 19.16 8.15
CA THR A 322 -0.96 19.88 9.03
C THR A 322 0.12 20.59 8.20
N LYS A 323 0.22 21.91 8.35
CA LYS A 323 1.32 22.66 7.75
C LYS A 323 2.61 22.41 8.52
N ILE A 324 3.60 21.86 7.85
CA ILE A 324 4.90 21.56 8.43
C ILE A 324 5.91 22.61 7.97
N SER A 325 6.61 23.22 8.94
CA SER A 325 7.66 24.19 8.64
C SER A 325 8.84 23.53 7.94
N GLU A 326 9.46 24.22 7.00
CA GLU A 326 10.72 23.80 6.38
C GLU A 326 11.83 23.58 7.41
N ASP A 327 11.80 24.30 8.53
CA ASP A 327 12.82 24.18 9.58
C ASP A 327 12.83 22.80 10.24
N LEU A 328 11.67 22.12 10.31
CA LEU A 328 11.62 20.73 10.76
C LEU A 328 12.42 19.82 9.81
N TRP A 329 12.21 19.96 8.51
CA TRP A 329 12.90 19.14 7.51
C TRP A 329 14.41 19.45 7.48
N LYS A 330 14.79 20.72 7.61
CA LYS A 330 16.21 21.14 7.71
C LYS A 330 16.89 20.57 8.95
N GLU A 331 16.21 20.50 10.10
CA GLU A 331 16.75 19.90 11.30
C GLU A 331 16.90 18.37 11.15
N LEU A 332 15.92 17.70 10.57
CA LEU A 332 16.01 16.26 10.29
C LEU A 332 17.13 15.92 9.31
N LEU A 333 17.39 16.77 8.30
CA LEU A 333 18.54 16.66 7.40
C LEU A 333 19.86 16.82 8.15
N LYS A 334 19.99 17.87 8.98
CA LYS A 334 21.19 18.17 9.77
C LYS A 334 21.56 17.02 10.71
N GLU A 335 20.56 16.34 11.27
CA GLU A 335 20.75 15.21 12.18
C GLU A 335 20.85 13.84 11.44
N ASP A 336 20.98 13.86 10.11
CA ASP A 336 21.10 12.67 9.24
C ASP A 336 19.95 11.65 9.42
N LEU A 337 18.75 12.16 9.74
CA LEU A 337 17.55 11.33 9.90
C LEU A 337 16.75 11.20 8.61
N ILE A 338 16.92 12.14 7.69
CA ILE A 338 16.43 12.06 6.32
C ILE A 338 17.54 12.42 5.34
N GLN A 339 17.43 11.93 4.11
CA GLN A 339 18.41 12.18 3.05
C GLN A 339 18.02 13.40 2.22
N GLU A 340 18.99 14.20 1.77
CA GLU A 340 18.75 15.35 0.89
C GLU A 340 18.03 14.97 -0.40
N LYS A 341 18.34 13.81 -0.97
CA LYS A 341 17.68 13.25 -2.15
C LYS A 341 16.16 13.00 -1.97
N ALA A 342 15.65 12.98 -0.73
CA ALA A 342 14.23 12.84 -0.48
C ALA A 342 13.43 14.08 -0.86
N ILE A 343 14.10 15.23 -0.98
CA ILE A 343 13.51 16.55 -1.27
C ILE A 343 13.85 16.91 -2.72
N SER A 344 12.85 16.91 -3.62
CA SER A 344 13.06 17.14 -5.06
C SER A 344 11.98 18.02 -5.71
#